data_845386f77f13f8cb41971653ca63ca36
#
_entry.id   845386f77f13f8cb41971653ca63ca36
#
_cell.length_a   1.000
_cell.length_b   1.000
_cell.length_c   1.000
_cell.angle_alpha   90.00
_cell.angle_beta   90.00
_cell.angle_gamma   90.00
#
_symmetry.space_group_name_H-M   'P 1'
#
loop_
_entity.id
_entity.type
_entity.pdbx_description
1 polymer ?
#
loop_
_entity_poly.entity_id
_entity_poly.type
_entity_poly.pdbx_seq_one_letter_code
_entity_poly.pdbx_strand_id
1 'polypeptide(L)'
;MTDFRLESLTEFLEQLAARSPAPGGGASAGVTVALAAAQAEMVVAWTKPEQPEAIDHLQQVRTQAMDLAVRDAEAYRRWSELQKERPEGDPELQSATEDILQIPATLATLSLELLRECVRLAPKTNPRLGSDLGIAGQLAAAGVPAAAWNTKANMHLVKSEDQAGMQQIMTQQEREAQLLLAQLNDFLST
;
A
#
# COMPACT_ATOMS: atom_id res chain seq x y z
N MET A 1 2.24 21.53 3.61
CA MET A 1 2.47 20.28 4.33
C MET A 1 3.89 19.86 4.09
N THR A 2 4.60 19.43 5.10
CA THR A 2 5.95 18.89 4.93
C THR A 2 5.83 17.53 4.24
N ASP A 3 6.64 17.29 3.22
CA ASP A 3 6.68 16.00 2.55
C ASP A 3 7.45 15.02 3.44
N PHE A 4 6.74 14.13 4.14
CA PHE A 4 7.35 13.21 5.11
C PHE A 4 8.36 12.22 4.49
N ARG A 5 8.50 12.17 3.14
CA ARG A 5 9.59 11.44 2.48
C ARG A 5 10.95 12.07 2.75
N LEU A 6 10.97 13.34 3.13
CA LEU A 6 12.17 14.13 3.44
C LEU A 6 12.46 14.20 4.95
N GLU A 7 11.59 13.65 5.77
CA GLU A 7 11.71 13.62 7.22
C GLU A 7 12.39 12.34 7.71
N SER A 8 12.87 12.37 8.94
CA SER A 8 13.32 11.14 9.59
C SER A 8 12.13 10.22 9.90
N LEU A 9 12.38 8.91 9.99
CA LEU A 9 11.35 7.96 10.41
C LEU A 9 10.75 8.33 11.78
N THR A 10 11.56 8.87 12.69
CA THR A 10 11.10 9.31 14.01
C THR A 10 10.08 10.44 13.88
N GLU A 11 10.37 11.46 13.09
CA GLU A 11 9.44 12.58 12.85
C GLU A 11 8.13 12.11 12.21
N PHE A 12 8.20 11.21 11.24
CA PHE A 12 6.98 10.62 10.66
C PHE A 12 6.13 9.89 11.71
N LEU A 13 6.76 9.08 12.58
CA LEU A 13 6.06 8.35 13.63
C LEU A 13 5.45 9.29 14.69
N GLU A 14 6.14 10.37 15.04
CA GLU A 14 5.62 11.41 15.93
C GLU A 14 4.39 12.11 15.33
N GLN A 15 4.43 12.44 14.04
CA GLN A 15 3.29 13.04 13.32
C GLN A 15 2.11 12.08 13.23
N LEU A 16 2.36 10.80 12.94
CA LEU A 16 1.33 9.76 12.89
C LEU A 16 0.65 9.56 14.25
N ALA A 17 1.40 9.66 15.35
CA ALA A 17 0.88 9.54 16.70
C ALA A 17 0.17 10.82 17.19
N ALA A 18 0.33 11.94 16.50
CA ALA A 18 -0.23 13.22 16.91
C ALA A 18 -1.75 13.27 16.73
N ARG A 19 -2.41 14.17 17.47
CA ARG A 19 -3.83 14.48 17.27
C ARG A 19 -4.01 15.37 16.03
N SER A 20 -3.74 14.79 14.86
CA SER A 20 -3.83 15.45 13.56
C SER A 20 -4.68 14.60 12.59
N PRO A 21 -5.41 15.21 11.65
CA PRO A 21 -6.17 14.47 10.65
C PRO A 21 -5.27 13.72 9.64
N ALA A 22 -4.01 14.12 9.50
CA ALA A 22 -3.01 13.51 8.61
C ALA A 22 -1.58 13.75 9.15
N PRO A 23 -0.62 12.82 8.93
CA PRO A 23 -0.79 11.51 8.29
C PRO A 23 -1.66 10.55 9.09
N GLY A 24 -2.29 9.57 8.43
CA GLY A 24 -3.20 8.59 9.03
C GLY A 24 -2.99 7.18 8.50
N GLY A 25 -4.07 6.38 8.50
CA GLY A 25 -4.04 4.97 8.12
C GLY A 25 -3.54 4.70 6.71
N GLY A 26 -3.89 5.55 5.73
CA GLY A 26 -3.44 5.37 4.35
C GLY A 26 -1.95 5.67 4.18
N ALA A 27 -1.45 6.71 4.83
CA ALA A 27 -0.01 6.98 4.87
C ALA A 27 0.76 5.81 5.52
N SER A 28 0.26 5.26 6.65
CA SER A 28 0.83 4.06 7.29
C SER A 28 0.86 2.86 6.36
N ALA A 29 -0.24 2.60 5.65
CA ALA A 29 -0.34 1.49 4.71
C ALA A 29 0.68 1.65 3.57
N GLY A 30 0.79 2.85 2.98
CA GLY A 30 1.75 3.14 1.92
C GLY A 30 3.20 2.97 2.36
N VAL A 31 3.56 3.48 3.54
CA VAL A 31 4.90 3.27 4.13
C VAL A 31 5.17 1.79 4.37
N THR A 32 4.17 1.01 4.82
CA THR A 32 4.30 -0.44 5.02
C THR A 32 4.62 -1.16 3.70
N VAL A 33 3.91 -0.82 2.61
CA VAL A 33 4.18 -1.39 1.27
C VAL A 33 5.55 -0.96 0.76
N ALA A 34 5.97 0.28 0.99
CA ALA A 34 7.30 0.75 0.63
C ALA A 34 8.41 0.01 1.39
N LEU A 35 8.22 -0.29 2.68
CA LEU A 35 9.13 -1.12 3.47
C LEU A 35 9.22 -2.53 2.93
N ALA A 36 8.08 -3.14 2.57
CA ALA A 36 8.04 -4.46 1.95
C ALA A 36 8.85 -4.50 0.65
N ALA A 37 8.65 -3.50 -0.21
CA ALA A 37 9.37 -3.40 -1.48
C ALA A 37 10.89 -3.21 -1.27
N ALA A 38 11.30 -2.34 -0.34
CA ALA A 38 12.70 -2.14 0.01
C ALA A 38 13.36 -3.41 0.57
N GLN A 39 12.63 -4.16 1.40
CA GLN A 39 13.11 -5.44 1.93
C GLN A 39 13.29 -6.48 0.82
N ALA A 40 12.32 -6.60 -0.11
CA ALA A 40 12.42 -7.49 -1.26
C ALA A 40 13.57 -7.07 -2.21
N GLU A 41 13.74 -5.77 -2.46
CA GLU A 41 14.85 -5.21 -3.25
C GLU A 41 16.21 -5.64 -2.68
N MET A 42 16.39 -5.53 -1.35
CA MET A 42 17.61 -5.98 -0.68
C MET A 42 17.84 -7.47 -0.90
N VAL A 43 16.82 -8.31 -0.77
CA VAL A 43 16.91 -9.76 -0.99
C VAL A 43 17.39 -10.08 -2.43
N VAL A 44 16.81 -9.40 -3.43
CA VAL A 44 17.21 -9.59 -4.83
C VAL A 44 18.65 -9.14 -5.07
N ALA A 45 19.06 -8.00 -4.49
CA ALA A 45 20.42 -7.48 -4.62
C ALA A 45 21.50 -8.44 -4.09
N TRP A 46 21.18 -9.26 -3.08
CA TRP A 46 22.07 -10.29 -2.52
C TRP A 46 21.85 -11.69 -3.10
N THR A 47 21.00 -11.84 -4.11
CA THR A 47 20.69 -13.11 -4.76
C THR A 47 21.48 -13.24 -6.09
N LYS A 48 21.97 -14.43 -6.39
CA LYS A 48 22.65 -14.74 -7.67
C LYS A 48 21.87 -15.84 -8.41
N PRO A 49 21.82 -15.81 -9.75
CA PRO A 49 22.36 -14.75 -10.63
C PRO A 49 21.65 -13.41 -10.45
N GLU A 50 22.29 -12.33 -10.90
CA GLU A 50 21.74 -10.98 -10.82
C GLU A 50 20.40 -10.87 -11.57
N GLN A 51 19.47 -10.11 -11.00
CA GLN A 51 18.11 -9.94 -11.52
C GLN A 51 17.77 -8.42 -11.62
N PRO A 52 18.41 -7.69 -12.57
CA PRO A 52 18.27 -6.23 -12.66
C PRO A 52 16.81 -5.80 -12.88
N GLU A 53 16.04 -6.51 -13.70
CA GLU A 53 14.63 -6.20 -13.96
C GLU A 53 13.77 -6.29 -12.70
N ALA A 54 14.06 -7.25 -11.79
CA ALA A 54 13.37 -7.37 -10.53
C ALA A 54 13.74 -6.21 -9.60
N ILE A 55 15.00 -5.79 -9.57
CA ILE A 55 15.44 -4.62 -8.80
C ILE A 55 14.71 -3.36 -9.28
N ASP A 56 14.73 -3.10 -10.59
CA ASP A 56 14.07 -1.92 -11.19
C ASP A 56 12.57 -1.90 -10.88
N HIS A 57 11.91 -3.06 -10.98
CA HIS A 57 10.50 -3.18 -10.64
C HIS A 57 10.23 -2.88 -9.16
N LEU A 58 11.01 -3.47 -8.24
CA LEU A 58 10.84 -3.25 -6.81
C LEU A 58 11.13 -1.80 -6.39
N GLN A 59 12.10 -1.13 -7.03
CA GLN A 59 12.34 0.31 -6.85
C GLN A 59 11.13 1.16 -7.29
N GLN A 60 10.51 0.80 -8.42
CA GLN A 60 9.29 1.46 -8.87
C GLN A 60 8.15 1.27 -7.88
N VAL A 61 7.91 0.04 -7.40
CA VAL A 61 6.89 -0.25 -6.38
C VAL A 61 7.14 0.55 -5.11
N ARG A 62 8.37 0.58 -4.61
CA ARG A 62 8.75 1.34 -3.42
C ARG A 62 8.46 2.84 -3.59
N THR A 63 8.84 3.40 -4.72
CA THR A 63 8.62 4.82 -5.03
C THR A 63 7.13 5.14 -5.12
N GLN A 64 6.36 4.32 -5.85
CA GLN A 64 4.92 4.50 -5.99
C GLN A 64 4.18 4.36 -4.65
N ALA A 65 4.57 3.42 -3.79
CA ALA A 65 3.97 3.26 -2.48
C ALA A 65 4.19 4.49 -1.59
N MET A 66 5.39 5.08 -1.60
CA MET A 66 5.69 6.33 -0.89
C MET A 66 4.91 7.52 -1.46
N ASP A 67 4.79 7.61 -2.80
CA ASP A 67 3.99 8.67 -3.43
C ASP A 67 2.50 8.54 -3.07
N LEU A 68 1.96 7.32 -3.04
CA LEU A 68 0.58 7.07 -2.62
C LEU A 68 0.37 7.43 -1.14
N ALA A 69 1.35 7.15 -0.27
CA ALA A 69 1.29 7.52 1.14
C ALA A 69 1.20 9.04 1.35
N VAL A 70 2.00 9.82 0.62
CA VAL A 70 1.94 11.30 0.67
C VAL A 70 0.62 11.81 0.11
N ARG A 71 0.20 11.29 -1.04
CA ARG A 71 -1.04 11.68 -1.70
C ARG A 71 -2.27 11.36 -0.86
N ASP A 72 -2.29 10.25 -0.11
CA ASP A 72 -3.37 9.92 0.81
C ASP A 72 -3.57 11.01 1.87
N ALA A 73 -2.47 11.42 2.50
CA ALA A 73 -2.50 12.47 3.52
C ALA A 73 -2.96 13.83 2.96
N GLU A 74 -2.57 14.17 1.73
CA GLU A 74 -2.97 15.39 1.04
C GLU A 74 -4.44 15.34 0.60
N ALA A 75 -4.86 14.22 0.00
CA ALA A 75 -6.22 14.02 -0.48
C ALA A 75 -7.23 14.10 0.66
N TYR A 76 -6.96 13.41 1.77
CA TYR A 76 -7.86 13.45 2.94
C TYR A 76 -8.01 14.85 3.52
N ARG A 77 -6.92 15.61 3.63
CA ARG A 77 -6.97 16.99 4.11
C ARG A 77 -7.79 17.87 3.17
N ARG A 78 -7.47 17.83 1.86
CA ARG A 78 -8.20 18.59 0.83
C ARG A 78 -9.69 18.27 0.85
N TRP A 79 -10.05 16.99 0.86
CA TRP A 79 -11.44 16.56 0.95
C TRP A 79 -12.12 17.06 2.22
N SER A 80 -11.47 16.94 3.38
CA SER A 80 -12.02 17.37 4.68
C SER A 80 -12.25 18.88 4.76
N GLU A 81 -11.46 19.69 4.07
CA GLU A 81 -11.67 21.14 3.96
C GLU A 81 -12.83 21.44 3.01
N LEU A 82 -12.82 20.88 1.80
CA LEU A 82 -13.85 21.12 0.79
C LEU A 82 -15.23 20.66 1.23
N GLN A 83 -15.34 19.54 1.95
CA GLN A 83 -16.62 19.04 2.47
C GLN A 83 -17.33 20.05 3.39
N LYS A 84 -16.58 20.91 4.09
CA LYS A 84 -17.16 21.94 4.97
C LYS A 84 -17.60 23.19 4.24
N GLU A 85 -16.99 23.47 3.09
CA GLU A 85 -17.10 24.76 2.39
C GLU A 85 -17.94 24.66 1.11
N ARG A 86 -18.07 23.46 0.54
CA ARG A 86 -18.68 23.25 -0.78
C ARG A 86 -19.96 22.44 -0.70
N PRO A 87 -20.97 22.76 -1.51
CA PRO A 87 -22.20 21.97 -1.59
C PRO A 87 -21.94 20.60 -2.24
N GLU A 88 -22.84 19.67 -1.99
CA GLU A 88 -22.87 18.40 -2.68
C GLU A 88 -23.00 18.63 -4.20
N GLY A 89 -22.20 17.90 -5.02
CA GLY A 89 -22.15 18.06 -6.46
C GLY A 89 -21.12 19.09 -6.97
N ASP A 90 -20.43 19.82 -6.07
CA ASP A 90 -19.33 20.71 -6.47
C ASP A 90 -18.22 19.90 -7.18
N PRO A 91 -17.73 20.31 -8.36
CA PRO A 91 -16.71 19.56 -9.11
C PRO A 91 -15.38 19.37 -8.37
N GLU A 92 -14.97 20.34 -7.52
CA GLU A 92 -13.73 20.23 -6.75
C GLU A 92 -13.89 19.21 -5.61
N LEU A 93 -15.06 19.18 -4.95
CA LEU A 93 -15.38 18.20 -3.93
C LEU A 93 -15.51 16.79 -4.54
N GLN A 94 -16.11 16.66 -5.72
CA GLN A 94 -16.17 15.38 -6.45
C GLN A 94 -14.78 14.85 -6.77
N SER A 95 -13.90 15.69 -7.33
CA SER A 95 -12.51 15.32 -7.62
C SER A 95 -11.74 14.89 -6.36
N ALA A 96 -11.91 15.60 -5.25
CA ALA A 96 -11.28 15.24 -3.98
C ALA A 96 -11.85 13.91 -3.41
N THR A 97 -13.14 13.65 -3.62
CA THR A 97 -13.80 12.39 -3.25
C THR A 97 -13.25 11.21 -4.07
N GLU A 98 -13.06 11.41 -5.37
CA GLU A 98 -12.43 10.40 -6.24
C GLU A 98 -11.01 10.07 -5.76
N ASP A 99 -10.20 11.06 -5.40
CA ASP A 99 -8.84 10.85 -4.90
C ASP A 99 -8.83 9.97 -3.63
N ILE A 100 -9.66 10.27 -2.61
CA ILE A 100 -9.69 9.48 -1.37
C ILE A 100 -10.25 8.06 -1.54
N LEU A 101 -10.92 7.76 -2.65
CA LEU A 101 -11.37 6.42 -3.02
C LEU A 101 -10.32 5.67 -3.85
N GLN A 102 -9.69 6.34 -4.81
CA GLN A 102 -8.76 5.73 -5.76
C GLN A 102 -7.39 5.42 -5.15
N ILE A 103 -6.90 6.27 -4.26
CA ILE A 103 -5.57 6.09 -3.65
C ILE A 103 -5.49 4.77 -2.87
N PRO A 104 -6.41 4.45 -1.94
CA PRO A 104 -6.39 3.16 -1.25
C PRO A 104 -6.57 1.96 -2.19
N ALA A 105 -7.44 2.07 -3.20
CA ALA A 105 -7.65 1.00 -4.17
C ALA A 105 -6.38 0.69 -4.99
N THR A 106 -5.66 1.74 -5.39
CA THR A 106 -4.37 1.62 -6.09
C THR A 106 -3.32 1.00 -5.17
N LEU A 107 -3.29 1.40 -3.91
CA LEU A 107 -2.34 0.84 -2.93
C LEU A 107 -2.60 -0.65 -2.67
N ALA A 108 -3.87 -1.09 -2.58
CA ALA A 108 -4.22 -2.50 -2.44
C ALA A 108 -3.71 -3.33 -3.64
N THR A 109 -3.90 -2.82 -4.86
CA THR A 109 -3.41 -3.46 -6.08
C THR A 109 -1.89 -3.55 -6.10
N LEU A 110 -1.20 -2.44 -5.80
CA LEU A 110 0.27 -2.40 -5.75
C LEU A 110 0.84 -3.37 -4.71
N SER A 111 0.17 -3.46 -3.55
CA SER A 111 0.55 -4.38 -2.47
C SER A 111 0.41 -5.84 -2.90
N LEU A 112 -0.67 -6.17 -3.60
CA LEU A 112 -0.91 -7.51 -4.13
C LEU A 112 0.09 -7.89 -5.23
N GLU A 113 0.44 -6.96 -6.11
CA GLU A 113 1.48 -7.12 -7.12
C GLU A 113 2.85 -7.40 -6.48
N LEU A 114 3.21 -6.65 -5.44
CA LEU A 114 4.44 -6.89 -4.68
C LEU A 114 4.45 -8.28 -4.03
N LEU A 115 3.34 -8.73 -3.48
CA LEU A 115 3.26 -10.07 -2.88
C LEU A 115 3.40 -11.17 -3.93
N ARG A 116 2.80 -11.02 -5.12
CA ARG A 116 3.01 -11.93 -6.26
C ARG A 116 4.49 -11.98 -6.66
N GLU A 117 5.15 -10.82 -6.65
CA GLU A 117 6.58 -10.72 -6.93
C GLU A 117 7.42 -11.46 -5.87
N CYS A 118 7.11 -11.34 -4.59
CA CYS A 118 7.78 -12.11 -3.53
C CYS A 118 7.64 -13.62 -3.74
N VAL A 119 6.45 -14.10 -4.12
CA VAL A 119 6.23 -15.52 -4.47
C VAL A 119 7.07 -15.94 -5.68
N ARG A 120 7.12 -15.11 -6.72
CA ARG A 120 7.92 -15.38 -7.94
C ARG A 120 9.42 -15.44 -7.65
N LEU A 121 9.89 -14.66 -6.70
CA LEU A 121 11.29 -14.60 -6.29
C LEU A 121 11.70 -15.78 -5.40
N ALA A 122 10.79 -16.34 -4.62
CA ALA A 122 11.10 -17.37 -3.61
C ALA A 122 11.95 -18.54 -4.12
N PRO A 123 11.66 -19.18 -5.28
CA PRO A 123 12.47 -20.30 -5.79
C PRO A 123 13.90 -19.91 -6.20
N LYS A 124 14.17 -18.62 -6.39
CA LYS A 124 15.45 -18.09 -6.89
C LYS A 124 16.23 -17.36 -5.80
N THR A 125 15.61 -17.16 -4.64
CA THR A 125 16.19 -16.40 -3.54
C THR A 125 17.38 -17.14 -2.93
N ASN A 126 18.42 -16.39 -2.55
CA ASN A 126 19.51 -16.92 -1.75
C ASN A 126 18.92 -17.55 -0.46
N PRO A 127 19.13 -18.84 -0.19
CA PRO A 127 18.53 -19.53 0.95
C PRO A 127 18.79 -18.86 2.31
N ARG A 128 19.89 -18.11 2.44
CA ARG A 128 20.21 -17.36 3.66
C ARG A 128 19.30 -16.15 3.89
N LEU A 129 18.58 -15.72 2.85
CA LEU A 129 17.69 -14.56 2.87
C LEU A 129 16.20 -14.96 2.81
N GLY A 130 15.88 -16.23 3.01
CA GLY A 130 14.49 -16.70 3.03
C GLY A 130 13.65 -15.98 4.08
N SER A 131 14.19 -15.76 5.29
CA SER A 131 13.51 -15.00 6.34
C SER A 131 13.22 -13.55 5.93
N ASP A 132 14.16 -12.90 5.25
CA ASP A 132 14.01 -11.52 4.80
C ASP A 132 12.93 -11.42 3.70
N LEU A 133 12.87 -12.38 2.76
CA LEU A 133 11.81 -12.46 1.78
C LEU A 133 10.45 -12.74 2.44
N GLY A 134 10.43 -13.60 3.46
CA GLY A 134 9.24 -13.86 4.26
C GLY A 134 8.70 -12.60 4.93
N ILE A 135 9.57 -11.78 5.53
CA ILE A 135 9.21 -10.49 6.13
C ILE A 135 8.64 -9.56 5.05
N ALA A 136 9.28 -9.44 3.88
CA ALA A 136 8.77 -8.64 2.78
C ALA A 136 7.36 -9.09 2.37
N GLY A 137 7.13 -10.39 2.24
CA GLY A 137 5.82 -10.96 1.92
C GLY A 137 4.76 -10.68 2.99
N GLN A 138 5.10 -10.79 4.27
CA GLN A 138 4.19 -10.46 5.37
C GLN A 138 3.76 -8.99 5.34
N LEU A 139 4.71 -8.07 5.16
CA LEU A 139 4.43 -6.63 5.05
C LEU A 139 3.59 -6.31 3.80
N ALA A 140 3.92 -6.92 2.65
CA ALA A 140 3.12 -6.78 1.45
C ALA A 140 1.69 -7.32 1.65
N ALA A 141 1.53 -8.49 2.25
CA ALA A 141 0.21 -9.04 2.53
C ALA A 141 -0.61 -8.17 3.49
N ALA A 142 0.03 -7.52 4.48
CA ALA A 142 -0.64 -6.60 5.40
C ALA A 142 -1.13 -5.31 4.70
N GLY A 143 -0.47 -4.86 3.65
CA GLY A 143 -0.86 -3.67 2.89
C GLY A 143 -2.24 -3.81 2.22
N VAL A 144 -2.63 -5.00 1.78
CA VAL A 144 -3.93 -5.24 1.11
C VAL A 144 -5.11 -4.97 2.06
N PRO A 145 -5.24 -5.61 3.23
CA PRO A 145 -6.33 -5.33 4.16
C PRO A 145 -6.23 -3.92 4.77
N ALA A 146 -5.02 -3.37 4.96
CA ALA A 146 -4.86 -2.00 5.44
C ALA A 146 -5.48 -0.99 4.47
N ALA A 147 -5.23 -1.12 3.17
CA ALA A 147 -5.85 -0.31 2.13
C ALA A 147 -7.38 -0.55 2.05
N ALA A 148 -7.82 -1.81 2.20
CA ALA A 148 -9.25 -2.14 2.21
C ALA A 148 -9.98 -1.48 3.39
N TRP A 149 -9.36 -1.33 4.57
CA TRP A 149 -9.95 -0.59 5.70
C TRP A 149 -10.19 0.88 5.35
N ASN A 150 -9.24 1.56 4.68
CA ASN A 150 -9.44 2.93 4.22
C ASN A 150 -10.57 3.04 3.20
N THR A 151 -10.63 2.11 2.24
CA THR A 151 -11.73 2.07 1.27
C THR A 151 -13.08 1.85 1.97
N LYS A 152 -13.15 0.93 2.94
CA LYS A 152 -14.37 0.67 3.73
C LYS A 152 -14.84 1.92 4.50
N ALA A 153 -13.91 2.67 5.10
CA ALA A 153 -14.24 3.90 5.82
C ALA A 153 -14.90 4.95 4.91
N ASN A 154 -14.50 5.00 3.63
CA ASN A 154 -14.99 5.94 2.63
C ASN A 154 -16.16 5.38 1.78
N MET A 155 -16.62 4.14 2.04
CA MET A 155 -17.66 3.48 1.25
C MET A 155 -18.97 4.27 1.17
N HIS A 156 -19.30 5.06 2.19
CA HIS A 156 -20.48 5.90 2.23
C HIS A 156 -20.49 7.03 1.16
N LEU A 157 -19.32 7.33 0.57
CA LEU A 157 -19.15 8.31 -0.51
C LEU A 157 -19.31 7.67 -1.91
N VAL A 158 -19.35 6.35 -1.98
CA VAL A 158 -19.55 5.60 -3.23
C VAL A 158 -21.03 5.51 -3.51
N LYS A 159 -21.42 5.66 -4.78
CA LYS A 159 -22.82 5.47 -5.21
C LYS A 159 -23.29 4.06 -4.83
N SER A 160 -24.54 3.96 -4.36
CA SER A 160 -25.08 2.69 -3.86
C SER A 160 -25.01 1.55 -4.87
N GLU A 161 -25.13 1.86 -6.17
CA GLU A 161 -25.03 0.90 -7.27
C GLU A 161 -23.62 0.30 -7.43
N ASP A 162 -22.57 1.04 -7.05
CA ASP A 162 -21.17 0.64 -7.21
C ASP A 162 -20.59 -0.04 -5.94
N GLN A 163 -21.23 0.14 -4.78
CA GLN A 163 -20.71 -0.35 -3.50
C GLN A 163 -20.51 -1.87 -3.48
N ALA A 164 -21.46 -2.63 -4.02
CA ALA A 164 -21.39 -4.09 -4.05
C ALA A 164 -20.21 -4.58 -4.91
N GLY A 165 -19.97 -3.97 -6.05
CA GLY A 165 -18.83 -4.28 -6.92
C GLY A 165 -17.50 -3.99 -6.23
N MET A 166 -17.38 -2.83 -5.59
CA MET A 166 -16.17 -2.45 -4.84
C MET A 166 -15.91 -3.40 -3.66
N GLN A 167 -16.95 -3.78 -2.90
CA GLN A 167 -16.83 -4.76 -1.82
C GLN A 167 -16.37 -6.14 -2.33
N GLN A 168 -16.86 -6.57 -3.49
CA GLN A 168 -16.44 -7.83 -4.10
C GLN A 168 -14.95 -7.80 -4.49
N ILE A 169 -14.49 -6.71 -5.10
CA ILE A 169 -13.07 -6.53 -5.48
C ILE A 169 -12.18 -6.61 -4.23
N MET A 170 -12.50 -5.87 -3.16
CA MET A 170 -11.72 -5.90 -1.93
C MET A 170 -11.65 -7.31 -1.33
N THR A 171 -12.79 -8.01 -1.26
CA THR A 171 -12.86 -9.38 -0.72
C THR A 171 -12.01 -10.35 -1.54
N GLN A 172 -12.01 -10.19 -2.87
CA GLN A 172 -11.19 -11.01 -3.76
C GLN A 172 -9.70 -10.73 -3.57
N GLN A 173 -9.30 -9.47 -3.44
CA GLN A 173 -7.91 -9.08 -3.19
C GLN A 173 -7.41 -9.59 -1.84
N GLU A 174 -8.20 -9.45 -0.77
CA GLU A 174 -7.86 -9.98 0.57
C GLU A 174 -7.67 -11.51 0.53
N ARG A 175 -8.56 -12.22 -0.16
CA ARG A 175 -8.45 -13.68 -0.32
C ARG A 175 -7.23 -14.09 -1.12
N GLU A 176 -6.94 -13.40 -2.21
CA GLU A 176 -5.77 -13.69 -3.03
C GLU A 176 -4.47 -13.44 -2.24
N ALA A 177 -4.40 -12.35 -1.47
CA ALA A 177 -3.26 -12.08 -0.61
C ALA A 177 -2.99 -13.21 0.41
N GLN A 178 -4.05 -13.76 1.01
CA GLN A 178 -3.92 -14.90 1.93
C GLN A 178 -3.37 -16.14 1.24
N LEU A 179 -3.83 -16.45 0.02
CA LEU A 179 -3.36 -17.61 -0.75
C LEU A 179 -1.89 -17.45 -1.18
N LEU A 180 -1.52 -16.26 -1.66
CA LEU A 180 -0.14 -15.96 -2.03
C LEU A 180 0.81 -16.01 -0.85
N LEU A 181 0.40 -15.48 0.29
CA LEU A 181 1.20 -15.53 1.52
C LEU A 181 1.40 -16.98 2.00
N ALA A 182 0.36 -17.80 1.94
CA ALA A 182 0.48 -19.23 2.26
C ALA A 182 1.46 -19.92 1.31
N GLN A 183 1.36 -19.66 0.00
CA GLN A 183 2.27 -20.21 -0.99
C GLN A 183 3.73 -19.77 -0.74
N LEU A 184 3.96 -18.49 -0.39
CA LEU A 184 5.29 -17.99 -0.06
C LEU A 184 5.86 -18.71 1.17
N ASN A 185 5.05 -18.86 2.22
CA ASN A 185 5.47 -19.53 3.45
C ASN A 185 5.81 -21.01 3.21
N ASP A 186 5.06 -21.71 2.37
CA ASP A 186 5.34 -23.10 1.99
C ASP A 186 6.71 -23.22 1.29
N PHE A 187 7.00 -22.29 0.37
CA PHE A 187 8.33 -22.26 -0.29
C PHE A 187 9.48 -22.04 0.70
N LEU A 188 9.30 -21.14 1.65
CA LEU A 188 10.37 -20.74 2.58
C LEU A 188 10.56 -21.71 3.75
N SER A 189 9.63 -22.63 3.95
CA SER A 189 9.67 -23.65 5.03
C SER A 189 10.38 -24.94 4.57
N THR A 190 10.70 -25.11 3.28
CA THR A 190 11.40 -26.25 2.67
C THR A 190 12.88 -26.00 2.52
#